data_9f6074b9fca1d5138965557657303a02
#
_entry.id   9f6074b9fca1d5138965557657303a02
#
_cell.length_a   1.000
_cell.length_b   1.000
_cell.length_c   1.000
_cell.angle_alpha   90.00
_cell.angle_beta   90.00
_cell.angle_gamma   90.00
#
_symmetry.space_group_name_H-M   'P 1'
#
loop_
_entity.id
_entity.type
_entity.pdbx_description
1 polymer ?
#
loop_
_entity_poly.entity_id
_entity_poly.type
_entity_poly.pdbx_seq_one_letter_code
_entity_poly.pdbx_strand_id
1 'polypeptide(L)'
;PSTFQINAEFAHLIPGHTKDVGQVGTAYIDDFEATKTNIDIHYPSFWKLASTPRSEMFPEYNLSNDVDYNKNRALLAWYAVDPIFGHSQSNTPKHIKDDPNLMSDHRTRIVLEKEIYPDKQVLANADTRMSVLNLSYYPEERGPYNISADEIGRDGKLTNPASRWGGIMRKLDNTDFEKANIEYIEFWLMDPFLTNPDPAF
;
A
#
# COMPACT_ATOMS: atom_id res chain seq x y z
N PRO A 1 -56.35 52.53 18.00
CA PRO A 1 -55.00 52.85 17.54
C PRO A 1 -54.49 51.74 16.64
N SER A 2 -54.19 52.08 15.40
CA SER A 2 -53.60 51.15 14.45
C SER A 2 -52.10 51.29 14.57
N THR A 3 -51.39 50.18 14.85
CA THR A 3 -49.96 50.14 14.86
C THR A 3 -49.45 49.55 13.53
N PHE A 4 -48.54 50.24 12.88
CA PHE A 4 -47.87 49.81 11.68
C PHE A 4 -46.43 49.45 12.02
N GLN A 5 -46.03 48.23 11.74
CA GLN A 5 -44.67 47.77 12.02
C GLN A 5 -44.02 47.35 10.70
N ILE A 6 -42.86 47.93 10.38
CA ILE A 6 -42.01 47.55 9.24
C ILE A 6 -40.75 46.91 9.78
N ASN A 7 -40.48 45.67 9.39
CA ASN A 7 -39.20 45.04 9.57
C ASN A 7 -38.53 44.96 8.19
N ALA A 8 -37.35 45.54 8.06
CA ALA A 8 -36.55 45.47 6.85
C ALA A 8 -35.16 44.94 7.20
N GLU A 9 -34.70 43.97 6.43
CA GLU A 9 -33.35 43.41 6.56
C GLU A 9 -32.59 43.69 5.26
N PHE A 10 -31.41 44.24 5.36
CA PHE A 10 -30.54 44.52 4.21
C PHE A 10 -29.19 43.81 4.40
N ALA A 11 -28.86 42.94 3.45
CA ALA A 11 -27.56 42.31 3.39
C ALA A 11 -26.83 42.72 2.10
N HIS A 12 -25.63 43.24 2.23
CA HIS A 12 -24.79 43.58 1.10
C HIS A 12 -23.45 42.80 1.16
N LEU A 13 -23.23 41.96 0.16
CA LEU A 13 -21.99 41.23 0.00
C LEU A 13 -21.03 42.03 -0.89
N ILE A 14 -19.91 42.43 -0.35
CA ILE A 14 -18.82 43.04 -1.13
C ILE A 14 -17.80 41.93 -1.41
N PRO A 15 -17.67 41.46 -2.67
CA PRO A 15 -16.67 40.45 -2.97
C PRO A 15 -15.26 41.01 -2.75
N GLY A 16 -14.47 40.29 -1.95
CA GLY A 16 -13.04 40.56 -1.80
C GLY A 16 -12.27 40.08 -3.04
N HIS A 17 -11.22 40.77 -3.39
CA HIS A 17 -10.31 40.34 -4.46
C HIS A 17 -9.06 39.75 -3.82
N THR A 18 -8.74 38.49 -4.16
CA THR A 18 -7.43 37.93 -3.78
C THR A 18 -6.39 38.49 -4.75
N LYS A 19 -5.25 38.92 -4.21
CA LYS A 19 -4.12 39.39 -5.00
C LYS A 19 -3.24 38.24 -5.51
N ASP A 20 -3.50 37.03 -5.04
CA ASP A 20 -2.70 35.85 -5.30
C ASP A 20 -3.02 35.17 -6.64
N VAL A 21 -4.11 35.58 -7.29
CA VAL A 21 -4.61 34.97 -8.54
C VAL A 21 -4.41 35.91 -9.72
N GLY A 22 -3.34 36.60 -9.85
CA GLY A 22 -2.85 37.32 -11.03
C GLY A 22 -3.82 38.17 -11.89
N GLN A 23 -5.13 38.05 -11.71
CA GLN A 23 -6.17 38.83 -12.40
C GLN A 23 -7.25 39.33 -11.44
N VAL A 24 -7.41 40.63 -11.40
CA VAL A 24 -8.42 41.28 -10.55
C VAL A 24 -9.82 40.99 -11.12
N GLY A 25 -10.69 40.47 -10.26
CA GLY A 25 -12.10 40.23 -10.61
C GLY A 25 -12.42 38.83 -11.14
N THR A 26 -11.46 37.91 -11.15
CA THR A 26 -11.71 36.49 -11.47
C THR A 26 -11.79 35.66 -10.20
N ALA A 27 -12.81 34.81 -10.11
CA ALA A 27 -12.90 33.75 -9.15
C ALA A 27 -12.76 32.42 -9.88
N TYR A 28 -11.84 31.57 -9.41
CA TYR A 28 -11.75 30.20 -9.89
C TYR A 28 -12.57 29.32 -8.97
N ILE A 29 -13.52 28.63 -9.55
CA ILE A 29 -14.27 27.58 -8.87
C ILE A 29 -13.71 26.28 -9.39
N ASP A 30 -13.15 25.49 -8.50
CA ASP A 30 -12.80 24.11 -8.81
C ASP A 30 -14.11 23.34 -8.98
N ASP A 31 -14.34 22.79 -10.15
CA ASP A 31 -15.51 21.98 -10.46
C ASP A 31 -15.43 20.57 -9.85
N PHE A 32 -14.32 20.27 -9.16
CA PHE A 32 -14.05 18.98 -8.52
C PHE A 32 -13.97 17.78 -9.50
N GLU A 33 -14.00 18.03 -10.80
CA GLU A 33 -13.86 16.95 -11.81
C GLU A 33 -12.49 16.32 -11.76
N ALA A 34 -11.46 17.07 -11.36
CA ALA A 34 -10.10 16.58 -11.18
C ALA A 34 -9.80 16.09 -9.76
N THR A 35 -10.81 15.95 -8.90
CA THR A 35 -10.60 15.46 -7.53
C THR A 35 -10.15 14.00 -7.57
N LYS A 36 -8.89 13.75 -7.22
CA LYS A 36 -8.31 12.41 -7.16
C LYS A 36 -8.72 11.73 -5.86
N THR A 37 -9.28 10.54 -5.97
CA THR A 37 -9.54 9.69 -4.81
C THR A 37 -8.32 8.80 -4.57
N ASN A 38 -7.59 9.05 -3.50
CA ASN A 38 -6.46 8.23 -3.12
C ASN A 38 -6.94 7.01 -2.33
N ILE A 39 -6.58 5.82 -2.81
CA ILE A 39 -6.78 4.57 -2.09
C ILE A 39 -5.42 4.13 -1.58
N ASP A 40 -5.28 4.16 -0.27
CA ASP A 40 -4.07 3.74 0.38
C ASP A 40 -3.88 2.22 0.29
N ILE A 41 -2.73 1.78 -0.22
CA ILE A 41 -2.41 0.37 -0.46
C ILE A 41 -1.29 -0.18 0.42
N HIS A 42 -0.66 0.64 1.26
CA HIS A 42 0.56 0.24 1.98
C HIS A 42 0.30 -0.52 3.29
N TYR A 43 -0.92 -0.47 3.86
CA TYR A 43 -1.22 -1.18 5.10
C TYR A 43 -1.51 -2.67 4.87
N PRO A 44 -0.76 -3.60 5.50
CA PRO A 44 -0.98 -5.04 5.37
C PRO A 44 -2.38 -5.50 5.75
N SER A 45 -3.02 -4.82 6.71
CA SER A 45 -4.36 -5.17 7.22
C SER A 45 -5.49 -5.01 6.18
N PHE A 46 -5.26 -4.24 5.13
CA PHE A 46 -6.24 -4.05 4.06
C PHE A 46 -6.24 -5.19 3.04
N TRP A 47 -5.23 -6.03 3.09
CA TRP A 47 -5.04 -7.11 2.13
C TRP A 47 -5.51 -8.45 2.69
N LYS A 48 -5.98 -9.29 1.81
CA LYS A 48 -6.41 -10.66 2.07
C LYS A 48 -5.75 -11.59 1.06
N LEU A 49 -5.80 -12.88 1.35
CA LEU A 49 -5.33 -13.89 0.40
C LEU A 49 -6.13 -13.81 -0.89
N ALA A 50 -5.44 -13.74 -2.03
CA ALA A 50 -6.10 -13.70 -3.33
C ALA A 50 -6.72 -15.05 -3.69
N SER A 51 -7.76 -15.02 -4.51
CA SER A 51 -8.23 -16.19 -5.23
C SER A 51 -7.27 -16.53 -6.36
N THR A 52 -7.40 -17.74 -6.90
CA THR A 52 -6.61 -18.18 -8.06
C THR A 52 -6.74 -17.19 -9.21
N PRO A 53 -5.62 -16.72 -9.79
CA PRO A 53 -5.66 -15.77 -10.88
C PRO A 53 -6.39 -16.32 -12.10
N ARG A 54 -7.24 -15.50 -12.69
CA ARG A 54 -7.93 -15.84 -13.93
C ARG A 54 -7.01 -15.58 -15.11
N SER A 55 -6.26 -16.61 -15.48
CA SER A 55 -5.24 -16.55 -16.54
C SER A 55 -5.11 -17.90 -17.24
N GLU A 56 -4.68 -17.87 -18.49
CA GLU A 56 -4.32 -19.09 -19.22
C GLU A 56 -3.16 -19.86 -18.59
N MET A 57 -2.30 -19.18 -17.86
CA MET A 57 -1.21 -19.79 -17.10
C MET A 57 -1.72 -20.63 -15.91
N PHE A 58 -2.91 -20.34 -15.42
CA PHE A 58 -3.51 -20.98 -14.25
C PHE A 58 -4.92 -21.47 -14.58
N PRO A 59 -5.05 -22.50 -15.44
CA PRO A 59 -6.37 -23.00 -15.89
C PRO A 59 -7.23 -23.52 -14.74
N GLU A 60 -6.62 -23.83 -13.60
CA GLU A 60 -7.32 -24.26 -12.38
C GLU A 60 -8.31 -23.21 -11.84
N TYR A 61 -8.26 -21.97 -12.28
CA TYR A 61 -9.28 -20.97 -11.89
C TYR A 61 -10.71 -21.41 -12.28
N ASN A 62 -10.85 -22.31 -13.26
CA ASN A 62 -12.14 -22.89 -13.65
C ASN A 62 -12.63 -23.96 -12.66
N LEU A 63 -11.77 -24.43 -11.76
CA LEU A 63 -12.04 -25.51 -10.81
C LEU A 63 -12.50 -24.95 -9.43
N SER A 64 -13.28 -23.88 -9.41
CA SER A 64 -13.59 -23.11 -8.18
C SER A 64 -14.22 -23.93 -7.04
N ASN A 65 -14.77 -25.12 -7.33
CA ASN A 65 -15.34 -26.02 -6.35
C ASN A 65 -14.51 -27.30 -6.14
N ASP A 66 -13.30 -27.34 -6.66
CA ASP A 66 -12.40 -28.47 -6.60
C ASP A 66 -11.23 -28.19 -5.63
N VAL A 67 -10.67 -29.25 -5.06
CA VAL A 67 -9.48 -29.21 -4.21
C VAL A 67 -8.26 -28.69 -4.98
N ASP A 68 -8.23 -28.91 -6.29
CA ASP A 68 -7.15 -28.48 -7.18
C ASP A 68 -7.21 -27.00 -7.56
N TYR A 69 -8.24 -26.28 -7.14
CA TYR A 69 -8.36 -24.83 -7.41
C TYR A 69 -7.12 -24.02 -6.97
N ASN A 70 -6.41 -24.48 -5.95
CA ASN A 70 -5.25 -23.79 -5.40
C ASN A 70 -3.94 -24.55 -5.60
N LYS A 71 -3.89 -25.55 -6.48
CA LYS A 71 -2.73 -26.46 -6.60
C LYS A 71 -1.41 -25.75 -6.93
N ASN A 72 -1.45 -24.64 -7.63
CA ASN A 72 -0.27 -23.85 -7.97
C ASN A 72 0.01 -22.71 -6.99
N ARG A 73 -0.79 -22.55 -5.93
CA ARG A 73 -0.55 -21.53 -4.92
C ARG A 73 0.66 -21.87 -4.06
N ALA A 74 1.66 -21.03 -4.11
CA ALA A 74 2.79 -21.05 -3.20
C ALA A 74 2.59 -20.11 -2.02
N LEU A 75 3.48 -20.16 -1.06
CA LEU A 75 3.44 -19.31 0.12
C LEU A 75 3.80 -17.87 -0.24
N LEU A 76 2.93 -16.95 0.12
CA LEU A 76 3.18 -15.53 0.12
C LEU A 76 2.81 -14.97 1.49
N ALA A 77 3.76 -14.31 2.12
CA ALA A 77 3.55 -13.55 3.34
C ALA A 77 3.52 -12.05 3.02
N TRP A 78 2.61 -11.32 3.66
CA TRP A 78 2.57 -9.86 3.60
C TRP A 78 2.48 -9.29 5.00
N TYR A 79 3.30 -8.30 5.29
CA TYR A 79 3.48 -7.81 6.66
C TYR A 79 4.10 -6.42 6.69
N ALA A 80 4.05 -5.78 7.85
CA ALA A 80 4.93 -4.67 8.19
C ALA A 80 6.05 -5.18 9.09
N VAL A 81 7.27 -4.73 8.86
CA VAL A 81 8.41 -5.07 9.73
C VAL A 81 8.18 -4.46 11.10
N ASP A 82 8.43 -5.25 12.15
CA ASP A 82 8.31 -4.76 13.53
C ASP A 82 9.32 -3.63 13.77
N PRO A 83 8.88 -2.51 14.35
CA PRO A 83 9.75 -1.37 14.65
C PRO A 83 10.99 -1.69 15.50
N ILE A 84 10.99 -2.82 16.23
CA ILE A 84 12.17 -3.25 17.02
C ILE A 84 13.40 -3.49 16.15
N PHE A 85 13.22 -3.82 14.86
CA PHE A 85 14.33 -4.02 13.92
C PHE A 85 14.86 -2.69 13.36
N GLY A 86 14.06 -1.65 13.37
CA GLY A 86 14.39 -0.38 12.75
C GLY A 86 14.97 0.67 13.71
N HIS A 87 14.75 0.53 15.01
CA HIS A 87 15.32 1.45 16.00
C HIS A 87 15.32 0.84 17.40
N SER A 88 16.33 1.23 18.16
CA SER A 88 16.50 0.74 19.52
C SER A 88 15.41 1.30 20.44
N GLN A 89 14.49 0.45 20.83
CA GLN A 89 13.51 0.71 21.89
C GLN A 89 13.96 0.10 23.21
N SER A 90 13.29 0.46 24.31
CA SER A 90 13.61 -0.10 25.64
C SER A 90 13.46 -1.62 25.67
N ASN A 91 12.46 -2.16 24.96
CA ASN A 91 12.15 -3.58 24.87
C ASN A 91 12.87 -4.31 23.73
N THR A 92 13.67 -3.61 22.89
CA THR A 92 14.42 -4.27 21.83
C THR A 92 15.43 -5.25 22.43
N PRO A 93 15.43 -6.52 22.02
CA PRO A 93 16.41 -7.51 22.49
C PRO A 93 17.85 -7.08 22.24
N LYS A 94 18.72 -7.42 23.18
CA LYS A 94 20.13 -6.97 23.14
C LYS A 94 20.84 -7.41 21.86
N HIS A 95 20.62 -8.64 21.39
CA HIS A 95 21.25 -9.16 20.17
C HIS A 95 20.87 -8.38 18.89
N ILE A 96 19.69 -7.74 18.90
CA ILE A 96 19.26 -6.85 17.80
C ILE A 96 19.95 -5.49 17.92
N LYS A 97 19.99 -4.94 19.15
CA LYS A 97 20.65 -3.65 19.41
C LYS A 97 22.15 -3.66 19.09
N ASP A 98 22.77 -4.79 19.35
CA ASP A 98 24.23 -4.97 19.19
C ASP A 98 24.62 -5.32 17.74
N ASP A 99 23.64 -5.53 16.84
CA ASP A 99 23.88 -5.82 15.42
C ASP A 99 23.47 -4.64 14.53
N PRO A 100 24.41 -3.75 14.19
CA PRO A 100 24.14 -2.63 13.29
C PRO A 100 23.72 -3.07 11.88
N ASN A 101 24.22 -4.22 11.43
CA ASN A 101 23.91 -4.73 10.08
C ASN A 101 22.44 -5.12 9.99
N LEU A 102 21.91 -5.78 11.03
CA LEU A 102 20.51 -6.14 11.09
C LEU A 102 19.59 -4.89 11.10
N MET A 103 19.97 -3.85 11.82
CA MET A 103 19.21 -2.60 11.91
C MET A 103 19.31 -1.75 10.64
N SER A 104 20.35 -1.92 9.85
CA SER A 104 20.56 -1.18 8.59
C SER A 104 20.22 -1.99 7.34
N ASP A 105 19.87 -3.27 7.47
CA ASP A 105 19.48 -4.10 6.33
C ASP A 105 18.31 -3.45 5.57
N HIS A 106 18.47 -3.32 4.26
CA HIS A 106 17.49 -2.65 3.40
C HIS A 106 16.08 -3.26 3.49
N ARG A 107 15.96 -4.53 3.91
CA ARG A 107 14.68 -5.25 4.06
C ARG A 107 13.98 -4.99 5.40
N THR A 108 14.74 -4.57 6.41
CA THR A 108 14.21 -4.41 7.79
C THR A 108 14.33 -2.99 8.33
N ARG A 109 15.16 -2.15 7.70
CA ARG A 109 15.38 -0.77 8.14
C ARG A 109 14.11 0.08 8.08
N ILE A 110 14.10 1.13 8.87
CA ILE A 110 13.08 2.16 8.80
C ILE A 110 13.24 2.95 7.49
N VAL A 111 12.12 3.22 6.82
CA VAL A 111 12.05 4.16 5.71
C VAL A 111 11.50 5.48 6.23
N LEU A 112 12.21 6.56 5.96
CA LEU A 112 11.79 7.90 6.35
C LEU A 112 11.04 8.59 5.20
N GLU A 113 10.04 9.38 5.55
CA GLU A 113 9.24 10.11 4.57
C GLU A 113 10.09 11.01 3.67
N LYS A 114 11.15 11.62 4.21
CA LYS A 114 12.08 12.46 3.44
C LYS A 114 12.94 11.69 2.43
N GLU A 115 13.09 10.39 2.58
CA GLU A 115 13.79 9.57 1.58
C GLU A 115 12.98 9.49 0.28
N ILE A 116 11.66 9.45 0.43
CA ILE A 116 10.73 9.34 -0.70
C ILE A 116 10.30 10.73 -1.18
N TYR A 117 10.08 11.66 -0.25
CA TYR A 117 9.60 13.02 -0.51
C TYR A 117 10.55 14.05 0.10
N PRO A 118 11.72 14.30 -0.52
CA PRO A 118 12.76 15.15 0.06
C PRO A 118 12.31 16.60 0.30
N ASP A 119 11.41 17.10 -0.55
CA ASP A 119 10.91 18.47 -0.50
C ASP A 119 9.74 18.67 0.48
N LYS A 120 9.23 17.58 1.04
CA LYS A 120 8.11 17.67 1.98
C LYS A 120 8.55 18.33 3.27
N GLN A 121 7.87 19.43 3.63
CA GLN A 121 8.06 20.08 4.92
C GLN A 121 7.41 19.23 6.02
N VAL A 122 8.21 18.84 6.98
CA VAL A 122 7.76 18.05 8.13
C VAL A 122 7.81 18.94 9.37
N LEU A 123 6.74 18.92 10.15
CA LEU A 123 6.69 19.65 11.42
C LEU A 123 7.76 19.10 12.38
N ALA A 124 8.35 20.02 13.16
CA ALA A 124 9.24 19.62 14.24
C ALA A 124 8.52 18.65 15.17
N ASN A 125 9.15 17.53 15.48
CA ASN A 125 8.60 16.43 16.31
C ASN A 125 7.51 15.54 15.65
N ALA A 126 7.25 15.67 14.36
CA ALA A 126 6.39 14.70 13.67
C ALA A 126 7.12 13.36 13.50
N ASP A 127 6.38 12.27 13.61
CA ASP A 127 6.89 10.96 13.23
C ASP A 127 7.01 10.88 11.70
N THR A 128 8.24 10.79 11.22
CA THR A 128 8.54 10.76 9.79
C THR A 128 8.72 9.35 9.23
N ARG A 129 8.45 8.34 10.05
CA ARG A 129 8.56 6.93 9.63
C ARG A 129 7.40 6.55 8.75
N MET A 130 7.70 5.89 7.66
CA MET A 130 6.69 5.36 6.75
C MET A 130 6.44 3.88 7.04
N SER A 131 5.17 3.51 7.05
CA SER A 131 4.80 2.10 7.01
C SER A 131 5.04 1.54 5.61
N VAL A 132 5.68 0.39 5.53
CA VAL A 132 6.00 -0.29 4.29
C VAL A 132 5.26 -1.61 4.24
N LEU A 133 4.59 -1.88 3.13
CA LEU A 133 4.02 -3.20 2.84
C LEU A 133 5.14 -4.11 2.34
N ASN A 134 5.48 -5.12 3.13
CA ASN A 134 6.48 -6.12 2.75
C ASN A 134 5.78 -7.35 2.19
N LEU A 135 6.35 -7.89 1.13
CA LEU A 135 5.91 -9.13 0.50
C LEU A 135 7.09 -10.10 0.44
N SER A 136 6.91 -11.30 0.98
CA SER A 136 7.88 -12.37 0.89
C SER A 136 7.25 -13.57 0.19
N TYR A 137 7.80 -13.93 -0.96
CA TYR A 137 7.30 -15.00 -1.79
C TYR A 137 8.24 -16.21 -1.76
N TYR A 138 7.67 -17.37 -1.48
CA TYR A 138 8.37 -18.63 -1.33
C TYR A 138 7.81 -19.65 -2.32
N PRO A 139 8.31 -19.70 -3.56
CA PRO A 139 7.72 -20.50 -4.62
C PRO A 139 7.83 -22.01 -4.41
N GLU A 140 8.74 -22.46 -3.55
CA GLU A 140 8.91 -23.87 -3.19
C GLU A 140 8.07 -24.29 -1.98
N GLU A 141 7.47 -23.32 -1.28
CA GLU A 141 6.68 -23.61 -0.09
C GLU A 141 5.19 -23.62 -0.43
N ARG A 142 4.48 -24.57 0.15
CA ARG A 142 3.03 -24.73 -0.06
C ARG A 142 2.27 -23.55 0.54
N GLY A 143 1.48 -22.88 -0.29
CA GLY A 143 0.60 -21.79 0.15
C GLY A 143 -0.67 -22.26 0.86
N PRO A 144 -1.40 -21.35 1.52
CA PRO A 144 -2.67 -21.65 2.15
C PRO A 144 -3.66 -22.25 1.15
N TYR A 145 -4.41 -23.27 1.59
CA TYR A 145 -5.40 -24.00 0.79
C TYR A 145 -4.84 -24.76 -0.44
N ASN A 146 -3.54 -24.83 -0.61
CA ASN A 146 -2.94 -25.76 -1.54
C ASN A 146 -2.83 -27.13 -0.87
N ILE A 147 -3.77 -28.01 -1.14
CA ILE A 147 -3.85 -29.36 -0.58
C ILE A 147 -3.53 -30.45 -1.60
N SER A 148 -3.15 -30.06 -2.81
CA SER A 148 -2.76 -30.99 -3.85
C SER A 148 -1.59 -31.88 -3.39
N ALA A 149 -1.66 -33.16 -3.68
CA ALA A 149 -0.57 -34.10 -3.47
C ALA A 149 0.40 -34.17 -4.65
N ASP A 150 0.01 -33.60 -5.77
CA ASP A 150 0.80 -33.57 -7.00
C ASP A 150 1.93 -32.55 -6.92
N GLU A 151 3.00 -32.81 -7.64
CA GLU A 151 4.12 -31.90 -7.78
C GLU A 151 4.81 -31.53 -6.45
N ILE A 152 4.90 -32.47 -5.54
CA ILE A 152 5.60 -32.34 -4.27
C ILE A 152 6.85 -33.24 -4.29
N GLY A 153 7.98 -32.65 -3.97
CA GLY A 153 9.24 -33.35 -3.78
C GLY A 153 9.23 -34.25 -2.53
N ARG A 154 10.19 -35.16 -2.44
CA ARG A 154 10.37 -36.02 -1.26
C ARG A 154 10.71 -35.25 0.01
N ASP A 155 11.19 -34.04 -0.15
CA ASP A 155 11.47 -33.06 0.91
C ASP A 155 10.24 -32.26 1.37
N GLY A 156 9.09 -32.52 0.76
CA GLY A 156 7.83 -31.82 1.05
C GLY A 156 7.67 -30.47 0.37
N LYS A 157 8.62 -30.07 -0.47
CA LYS A 157 8.58 -28.81 -1.19
C LYS A 157 7.85 -28.94 -2.51
N LEU A 158 7.30 -27.82 -2.99
CA LEU A 158 6.70 -27.77 -4.32
C LEU A 158 7.79 -27.86 -5.39
N THR A 159 7.56 -28.68 -6.38
CA THR A 159 8.36 -28.72 -7.59
C THR A 159 7.91 -27.62 -8.56
N ASN A 160 8.72 -27.30 -9.57
CA ASN A 160 8.38 -26.31 -10.60
C ASN A 160 8.06 -24.91 -10.05
N PRO A 161 8.97 -24.24 -9.34
CA PRO A 161 8.71 -22.93 -8.73
C PRO A 161 8.29 -21.86 -9.75
N ALA A 162 8.67 -22.01 -11.02
CA ALA A 162 8.30 -21.07 -12.09
C ALA A 162 6.81 -21.13 -12.47
N SER A 163 6.12 -22.23 -12.16
CA SER A 163 4.68 -22.38 -12.42
C SER A 163 3.81 -21.98 -11.23
N ARG A 164 4.43 -21.50 -10.13
CA ARG A 164 3.71 -21.17 -8.91
C ARG A 164 3.33 -19.71 -8.88
N TRP A 165 2.29 -19.41 -8.13
CA TRP A 165 1.84 -18.05 -7.91
C TRP A 165 1.57 -17.79 -6.42
N GLY A 166 1.70 -16.55 -6.02
CA GLY A 166 1.24 -16.02 -4.76
C GLY A 166 0.59 -14.67 -5.00
N GLY A 167 -0.45 -14.35 -4.26
CA GLY A 167 -1.15 -13.10 -4.45
C GLY A 167 -1.95 -12.65 -3.26
N ILE A 168 -2.09 -11.35 -3.14
CA ILE A 168 -2.97 -10.68 -2.20
C ILE A 168 -4.04 -9.92 -2.96
N MET A 169 -5.20 -9.78 -2.36
CA MET A 169 -6.31 -9.02 -2.93
C MET A 169 -6.88 -8.07 -1.90
N ARG A 170 -7.48 -7.00 -2.37
CA ARG A 170 -8.19 -6.04 -1.57
C ARG A 170 -9.55 -5.77 -2.18
N LYS A 171 -10.56 -5.65 -1.31
CA LYS A 171 -11.86 -5.11 -1.72
C LYS A 171 -11.70 -3.61 -1.98
N LEU A 172 -12.21 -3.16 -3.10
CA LEU A 172 -12.38 -1.75 -3.40
C LEU A 172 -13.84 -1.38 -3.11
N ASP A 173 -14.04 -0.33 -2.35
CA ASP A 173 -15.39 0.13 -2.01
C ASP A 173 -16.05 0.83 -3.18
N ASN A 174 -15.25 1.38 -4.09
CA ASN A 174 -15.71 1.94 -5.33
C ASN A 174 -15.51 0.94 -6.47
N THR A 175 -16.58 0.54 -7.11
CA THR A 175 -16.56 -0.42 -8.24
C THR A 175 -16.47 0.26 -9.59
N ASP A 176 -16.61 1.58 -9.62
CA ASP A 176 -16.55 2.39 -10.83
C ASP A 176 -15.34 3.31 -10.75
N PHE A 177 -14.25 2.90 -11.37
CA PHE A 177 -12.98 3.65 -11.38
C PHE A 177 -13.10 4.95 -12.16
N GLU A 178 -13.91 4.98 -13.20
CA GLU A 178 -14.11 6.17 -14.02
C GLU A 178 -14.79 7.27 -13.20
N LYS A 179 -15.85 6.95 -12.48
CA LYS A 179 -16.51 7.91 -11.57
C LYS A 179 -15.65 8.34 -10.39
N ALA A 180 -14.70 7.50 -10.00
CA ALA A 180 -13.76 7.80 -8.93
C ALA A 180 -12.50 8.53 -9.41
N ASN A 181 -12.39 8.81 -10.71
CA ASN A 181 -11.20 9.37 -11.35
C ASN A 181 -9.90 8.62 -10.98
N ILE A 182 -9.99 7.29 -10.89
CA ILE A 182 -8.82 6.44 -10.62
C ILE A 182 -8.24 6.00 -11.96
N GLU A 183 -7.12 6.58 -12.32
CA GLU A 183 -6.45 6.31 -13.60
C GLU A 183 -5.18 5.49 -13.42
N TYR A 184 -4.52 5.63 -12.27
CA TYR A 184 -3.17 5.08 -12.05
C TYR A 184 -3.07 4.35 -10.73
N ILE A 185 -2.14 3.39 -10.68
CA ILE A 185 -1.60 2.82 -9.44
C ILE A 185 -0.15 3.28 -9.37
N GLU A 186 0.16 4.10 -8.37
CA GLU A 186 1.50 4.62 -8.13
C GLU A 186 2.03 4.08 -6.80
N PHE A 187 3.24 3.56 -6.81
CA PHE A 187 3.90 3.12 -5.58
C PHE A 187 5.42 3.15 -5.75
N TRP A 188 6.10 3.31 -4.64
CA TRP A 188 7.54 3.14 -4.56
C TRP A 188 7.85 1.68 -4.29
N LEU A 189 8.67 1.08 -5.13
CA LEU A 189 9.14 -0.29 -4.97
C LEU A 189 10.61 -0.28 -4.63
N MET A 190 10.95 -0.93 -3.52
CA MET A 190 12.33 -1.24 -3.25
C MET A 190 12.78 -2.35 -4.21
N ASP A 191 13.94 -2.17 -4.86
CA ASP A 191 14.47 -3.16 -5.77
C ASP A 191 14.81 -4.46 -4.98
N PRO A 192 14.10 -5.57 -5.24
CA PRO A 192 14.35 -6.83 -4.55
C PRO A 192 15.65 -7.52 -5.02
N PHE A 193 16.21 -7.06 -6.14
CA PHE A 193 17.40 -7.62 -6.77
C PHE A 193 18.66 -6.85 -6.43
N LEU A 194 18.57 -5.85 -5.57
CA LEU A 194 19.74 -5.28 -4.90
C LEU A 194 20.42 -6.41 -4.08
N THR A 195 21.06 -7.30 -4.82
CA THR A 195 22.09 -8.12 -4.21
C THR A 195 23.19 -7.17 -3.85
N ASN A 196 23.49 -7.13 -2.59
CA ASN A 196 24.67 -6.46 -2.12
C ASN A 196 25.90 -7.29 -2.57
N PRO A 197 26.50 -7.03 -3.75
CA PRO A 197 27.65 -7.78 -4.23
C PRO A 197 28.91 -7.42 -3.45
N ASP A 198 28.84 -6.35 -2.70
CA ASP A 198 29.92 -5.87 -1.87
C ASP A 198 29.48 -5.95 -0.39
N PRO A 199 30.18 -6.75 0.43
CA PRO A 199 29.92 -6.80 1.86
C PRO A 199 30.14 -5.45 2.56
N ALA A 200 30.47 -4.40 1.81
CA ALA A 200 30.55 -3.03 2.26
C ALA A 200 29.25 -2.23 2.08
N PHE A 201 28.19 -2.84 1.60
CA PHE A 201 26.85 -2.23 1.60
C PHE A 201 26.05 -2.72 2.79
#